data_7e647fecb6ab347a74cb097b8824cf83
#
_entry.id   7e647fecb6ab347a74cb097b8824cf83
#
_cell.length_a   1.000
_cell.length_b   1.000
_cell.length_c   1.000
_cell.angle_alpha   90.00
_cell.angle_beta   90.00
_cell.angle_gamma   90.00
#
_symmetry.space_group_name_H-M   'P 1'
#
loop_
_entity.id
_entity.type
_entity.pdbx_description
1 polymer ?
#
loop_
_entity_poly.entity_id
_entity_poly.type
_entity_poly.pdbx_seq_one_letter_code
_entity_poly.pdbx_strand_id
1 'polypeptide(L)'
;QARDTLEAYRLSAQAIEDGSREESSPDDAPSQNEGASDEDVLPEETQTAAQENASGDATEAPAAVVNPYRDSFLANEDMAAWLQIPGTNIDYPVMWTPRDENYYLYRDFEGNDNQNGSLILDTDSSLDPLTTNLIIHGHNMRSGEMFGNLTDYEDPDYCKEHSQILLY
;
A
#
# COMPACT_ATOMS: atom_id res chain seq x y z
N GLN A 1 0.91 -16.82 -20.17
CA GLN A 1 1.86 -15.69 -20.29
C GLN A 1 1.41 -14.53 -19.40
N ALA A 2 0.21 -13.92 -19.61
CA ALA A 2 -0.29 -12.82 -18.77
C ALA A 2 -0.55 -13.26 -17.31
N ARG A 3 -1.09 -14.45 -17.08
CA ARG A 3 -1.25 -15.03 -15.74
C ARG A 3 0.09 -15.22 -15.04
N ASP A 4 1.08 -15.67 -15.76
CA ASP A 4 2.42 -15.91 -15.21
C ASP A 4 3.08 -14.59 -14.78
N THR A 5 2.86 -13.51 -15.55
CA THR A 5 3.37 -12.17 -15.23
C THR A 5 2.73 -11.60 -13.95
N LEU A 6 1.39 -11.65 -13.83
CA LEU A 6 0.70 -11.19 -12.64
C LEU A 6 1.06 -12.01 -11.39
N GLU A 7 1.22 -13.32 -11.54
CA GLU A 7 1.63 -14.18 -10.45
C GLU A 7 3.07 -13.87 -10.00
N ALA A 8 3.96 -13.52 -10.93
CA ALA A 8 5.30 -13.06 -10.59
C ALA A 8 5.29 -11.75 -9.78
N TYR A 9 4.43 -10.79 -10.13
CA TYR A 9 4.28 -9.55 -9.36
C TYR A 9 3.69 -9.80 -7.96
N ARG A 10 2.70 -10.69 -7.82
CA ARG A 10 2.14 -11.09 -6.51
C ARG A 10 3.19 -11.72 -5.61
N LEU A 11 3.99 -12.64 -6.15
CA LEU A 11 5.06 -13.30 -5.39
C LEU A 11 6.15 -12.32 -4.97
N SER A 12 6.51 -11.36 -5.83
CA SER A 12 7.48 -10.33 -5.47
C SER A 12 6.95 -9.39 -4.38
N ALA A 13 5.68 -9.01 -4.45
CA ALA A 13 5.02 -8.18 -3.45
C ALA A 13 4.98 -8.89 -2.08
N GLN A 14 4.59 -10.15 -2.05
CA GLN A 14 4.52 -10.95 -0.83
C GLN A 14 5.89 -11.12 -0.17
N ALA A 15 6.95 -11.29 -0.95
CA ALA A 15 8.31 -11.36 -0.43
C ALA A 15 8.76 -10.05 0.24
N ILE A 16 8.30 -8.89 -0.26
CA ILE A 16 8.58 -7.58 0.35
C ILE A 16 7.81 -7.43 1.67
N GLU A 17 6.54 -7.82 1.72
CA GLU A 17 5.71 -7.77 2.93
C GLU A 17 6.26 -8.69 4.02
N ASP A 18 6.63 -9.92 3.68
CA ASP A 18 7.22 -10.88 4.63
C ASP A 18 8.58 -10.41 5.14
N GLY A 19 9.44 -9.88 4.28
CA GLY A 19 10.74 -9.31 4.67
C GLY A 19 10.62 -8.10 5.60
N SER A 20 9.59 -7.28 5.43
CA SER A 20 9.33 -6.13 6.30
C SER A 20 8.82 -6.53 7.69
N ARG A 21 8.26 -7.73 7.85
CA ARG A 21 7.81 -8.27 9.15
C ARG A 21 8.94 -8.82 10.00
N GLU A 22 10.02 -9.28 9.42
CA GLU A 22 11.16 -9.86 10.15
C GLU A 22 12.06 -8.79 10.82
N GLU A 23 12.04 -7.54 10.36
CA GLU A 23 12.86 -6.46 10.93
C GLU A 23 12.26 -5.77 12.17
N SER A 24 11.04 -6.11 12.59
CA SER A 24 10.37 -5.50 13.74
C SER A 24 10.35 -6.37 14.99
N SER A 25 11.48 -6.94 15.41
CA SER A 25 11.61 -7.56 16.74
C SER A 25 12.67 -6.81 17.55
N PRO A 26 12.26 -6.04 18.57
CA PRO A 26 13.19 -5.48 19.53
C PRO A 26 13.24 -6.38 20.76
N ASP A 27 14.33 -7.05 20.96
CA ASP A 27 14.73 -7.47 22.30
C ASP A 27 16.26 -7.51 22.38
N ASP A 28 16.85 -6.59 23.10
CA ASP A 28 17.69 -6.86 24.24
C ASP A 28 18.30 -5.58 24.81
N ALA A 29 17.87 -5.22 25.98
CA ALA A 29 18.62 -4.34 26.82
C ALA A 29 19.51 -5.16 27.77
N PRO A 30 20.71 -4.70 28.14
CA PRO A 30 21.04 -4.73 29.55
C PRO A 30 21.67 -3.43 30.09
N SER A 31 21.09 -3.01 31.11
CA SER A 31 21.47 -2.49 32.40
C SER A 31 22.96 -2.27 32.74
N GLN A 32 23.16 -1.12 33.40
CA GLN A 32 24.06 -0.77 34.47
C GLN A 32 25.55 -0.45 34.17
N ASN A 33 26.05 0.69 34.59
CA ASN A 33 26.65 0.88 35.91
C ASN A 33 27.05 2.35 36.23
N GLU A 34 27.02 2.61 37.48
CA GLU A 34 27.25 3.82 38.25
C GLU A 34 28.68 4.40 38.19
N GLY A 35 28.82 5.65 38.59
CA GLY A 35 30.10 6.20 39.08
C GLY A 35 30.16 7.72 39.18
N ALA A 36 30.05 8.17 40.41
CA ALA A 36 30.01 9.54 40.97
C ALA A 36 31.28 10.37 40.81
N SER A 37 31.10 11.66 41.04
CA SER A 37 31.73 12.65 41.93
C SER A 37 32.32 13.89 41.22
N ASP A 38 31.80 14.99 41.56
CA ASP A 38 32.07 16.09 42.47
C ASP A 38 32.96 17.25 41.95
N GLU A 39 32.42 18.44 42.27
CA GLU A 39 33.05 19.74 42.60
C GLU A 39 33.59 20.60 41.45
N ASP A 40 33.36 21.84 41.30
CA ASP A 40 32.96 23.04 42.07
C ASP A 40 33.33 24.29 41.23
N VAL A 41 32.66 25.43 41.50
CA VAL A 41 33.03 26.84 41.27
C VAL A 41 32.45 27.58 40.06
N LEU A 42 31.44 28.40 40.41
CA LEU A 42 31.01 29.66 39.75
C LEU A 42 31.94 30.84 40.16
N PRO A 43 31.80 32.08 39.66
CA PRO A 43 30.94 32.65 38.61
C PRO A 43 31.71 33.67 37.68
N GLU A 44 31.08 34.19 36.61
CA GLU A 44 30.81 35.62 36.40
C GLU A 44 30.21 35.93 35.01
N GLU A 45 29.33 36.86 35.08
CA GLU A 45 28.44 37.50 34.16
C GLU A 45 29.04 37.95 32.77
N THR A 46 28.26 37.95 31.72
CA THR A 46 27.63 39.11 31.09
C THR A 46 27.00 38.82 29.70
N GLN A 47 25.71 39.12 29.62
CA GLN A 47 24.91 39.70 28.51
C GLN A 47 24.74 39.01 27.16
N THR A 48 23.47 38.73 26.97
CA THR A 48 22.59 39.08 25.82
C THR A 48 22.86 38.47 24.44
N ALA A 49 22.04 37.49 24.12
CA ALA A 49 21.20 37.52 22.90
C ALA A 49 20.22 36.37 22.92
N ALA A 50 18.96 36.69 22.75
CA ALA A 50 17.86 35.75 22.62
C ALA A 50 18.15 34.72 21.54
N GLN A 51 18.21 33.47 21.95
CA GLN A 51 18.13 32.35 21.04
C GLN A 51 16.98 31.50 21.51
N GLU A 52 15.91 31.58 20.72
CA GLU A 52 14.72 30.74 20.87
C GLU A 52 15.15 29.29 20.85
N ASN A 53 14.98 28.61 21.96
CA ASN A 53 15.00 27.15 22.03
C ASN A 53 13.79 26.60 21.31
N ALA A 54 13.91 26.41 20.02
CA ALA A 54 13.08 25.43 19.33
C ALA A 54 13.55 24.05 19.79
N SER A 55 12.94 23.54 20.85
CA SER A 55 12.94 22.13 21.19
C SER A 55 12.24 21.42 20.05
N GLY A 56 13.00 21.04 19.05
CA GLY A 56 12.54 20.20 17.96
C GLY A 56 12.19 18.84 18.56
N ASP A 57 10.91 18.65 18.81
CA ASP A 57 10.31 17.34 18.84
C ASP A 57 10.65 16.70 17.48
N ALA A 58 11.63 15.81 17.48
CA ALA A 58 11.90 14.97 16.31
C ALA A 58 10.72 14.01 16.20
N THR A 59 9.63 14.50 15.63
CA THR A 59 8.58 13.63 15.11
C THR A 59 9.27 12.73 14.08
N GLU A 60 9.54 11.51 14.49
CA GLU A 60 10.02 10.44 13.64
C GLU A 60 9.10 10.43 12.42
N ALA A 61 9.65 10.75 11.25
CA ALA A 61 8.89 10.72 10.02
C ALA A 61 8.32 9.30 9.90
N PRO A 62 7.03 9.13 9.62
CA PRO A 62 6.45 7.80 9.48
C PRO A 62 7.29 7.03 8.47
N ALA A 63 7.69 5.82 8.85
CA ALA A 63 8.44 4.93 7.97
C ALA A 63 7.74 4.91 6.61
N ALA A 64 8.47 5.19 5.55
CA ALA A 64 7.90 5.23 4.22
C ALA A 64 7.25 3.86 3.94
N VAL A 65 5.92 3.85 3.79
CA VAL A 65 5.20 2.64 3.41
C VAL A 65 5.69 2.26 2.02
N VAL A 66 6.43 1.17 1.93
CA VAL A 66 6.91 0.66 0.65
C VAL A 66 5.72 0.00 -0.05
N ASN A 67 5.34 0.53 -1.22
CA ASN A 67 4.34 -0.12 -2.05
C ASN A 67 4.93 -1.42 -2.64
N PRO A 68 4.41 -2.60 -2.26
CA PRO A 68 4.95 -3.88 -2.70
C PRO A 68 4.78 -4.11 -4.21
N TYR A 69 3.85 -3.40 -4.86
CA TYR A 69 3.57 -3.50 -6.30
C TYR A 69 4.28 -2.43 -7.15
N ARG A 70 5.29 -1.76 -6.59
CA ARG A 70 6.01 -0.68 -7.27
C ARG A 70 6.48 -1.07 -8.68
N ASP A 71 6.99 -2.27 -8.86
CA ASP A 71 7.50 -2.74 -10.15
C ASP A 71 6.38 -2.91 -11.19
N SER A 72 5.16 -3.25 -10.75
CA SER A 72 3.98 -3.31 -11.60
C SER A 72 3.60 -1.92 -12.12
N PHE A 73 3.64 -0.88 -11.26
CA PHE A 73 3.42 0.51 -11.68
C PHE A 73 4.46 1.00 -12.68
N LEU A 74 5.70 0.53 -12.56
CA LEU A 74 6.76 0.88 -13.52
C LEU A 74 6.63 0.12 -14.84
N ALA A 75 5.96 -1.05 -14.83
CA ALA A 75 5.80 -1.89 -16.01
C ALA A 75 4.65 -1.43 -16.92
N ASN A 76 3.63 -0.76 -16.36
CA ASN A 76 2.50 -0.26 -17.12
C ASN A 76 2.03 1.09 -16.56
N GLU A 77 2.15 2.16 -17.35
CA GLU A 77 1.78 3.53 -16.97
C GLU A 77 0.27 3.74 -16.80
N ASP A 78 -0.56 2.86 -17.35
CA ASP A 78 -2.01 2.88 -17.20
C ASP A 78 -2.46 2.28 -15.85
N MET A 79 -1.54 1.74 -15.05
CA MET A 79 -1.87 1.18 -13.76
C MET A 79 -2.10 2.30 -12.73
N ALA A 80 -3.31 2.39 -12.18
CA ALA A 80 -3.69 3.38 -11.18
C ALA A 80 -3.52 2.86 -9.75
N ALA A 81 -3.80 1.58 -9.51
CA ALA A 81 -3.78 0.97 -8.19
C ALA A 81 -3.59 -0.55 -8.28
N TRP A 82 -3.40 -1.19 -7.14
CA TRP A 82 -3.52 -2.64 -6.97
C TRP A 82 -4.55 -2.92 -5.89
N LEU A 83 -5.59 -3.69 -6.22
CA LEU A 83 -6.67 -4.07 -5.31
C LEU A 83 -6.46 -5.48 -4.79
N GLN A 84 -6.45 -5.63 -3.46
CA GLN A 84 -6.36 -6.93 -2.80
C GLN A 84 -7.42 -7.06 -1.71
N ILE A 85 -8.08 -8.21 -1.67
CA ILE A 85 -8.96 -8.62 -0.57
C ILE A 85 -8.40 -9.92 0.02
N PRO A 86 -7.71 -9.87 1.18
CA PRO A 86 -7.08 -11.03 1.77
C PRO A 86 -8.04 -12.19 1.99
N GLY A 87 -7.59 -13.41 1.66
CA GLY A 87 -8.39 -14.63 1.78
C GLY A 87 -9.37 -14.88 0.63
N THR A 88 -9.42 -13.97 -0.36
CA THR A 88 -10.19 -14.14 -1.59
C THR A 88 -9.25 -14.25 -2.80
N ASN A 89 -9.80 -14.48 -3.99
CA ASN A 89 -9.04 -14.43 -5.24
C ASN A 89 -8.98 -13.02 -5.85
N ILE A 90 -9.49 -11.98 -5.16
CA ILE A 90 -9.40 -10.59 -5.61
C ILE A 90 -8.02 -10.05 -5.23
N ASP A 91 -7.13 -10.05 -6.21
CA ASP A 91 -5.74 -9.64 -6.09
C ASP A 91 -5.23 -9.25 -7.50
N TYR A 92 -5.61 -8.02 -7.92
CA TYR A 92 -5.52 -7.58 -9.31
C TYR A 92 -5.06 -6.13 -9.45
N PRO A 93 -4.35 -5.80 -10.55
CA PRO A 93 -4.11 -4.42 -10.93
C PRO A 93 -5.42 -3.72 -11.31
N VAL A 94 -5.50 -2.44 -11.00
CA VAL A 94 -6.59 -1.54 -11.39
C VAL A 94 -6.03 -0.57 -12.43
N MET A 95 -6.61 -0.60 -13.62
CA MET A 95 -6.17 0.19 -14.76
C MET A 95 -6.98 1.48 -14.89
N TRP A 96 -6.37 2.55 -15.38
CA TRP A 96 -7.03 3.82 -15.59
C TRP A 96 -6.63 4.42 -16.94
N THR A 97 -7.59 4.50 -17.84
CA THR A 97 -7.43 5.05 -19.19
C THR A 97 -8.50 6.09 -19.46
N PRO A 98 -8.30 7.36 -19.03
CA PRO A 98 -9.35 8.38 -19.04
C PRO A 98 -9.85 8.79 -20.43
N ARG A 99 -9.12 8.40 -21.50
CA ARG A 99 -9.54 8.68 -22.90
C ARG A 99 -10.36 7.56 -23.50
N ASP A 100 -10.25 6.34 -22.97
CA ASP A 100 -10.97 5.15 -23.41
C ASP A 100 -11.17 4.24 -22.18
N GLU A 101 -12.22 4.52 -21.40
CA GLU A 101 -12.53 3.81 -20.17
C GLU A 101 -12.67 2.30 -20.37
N ASN A 102 -13.09 1.88 -21.55
CA ASN A 102 -13.30 0.47 -21.86
C ASN A 102 -12.06 -0.23 -22.43
N TYR A 103 -10.92 0.45 -22.53
CA TYR A 103 -9.72 -0.11 -23.17
C TYR A 103 -9.32 -1.45 -22.54
N TYR A 104 -9.34 -1.57 -21.21
CA TYR A 104 -8.99 -2.78 -20.48
C TYR A 104 -10.17 -3.72 -20.20
N LEU A 105 -11.36 -3.41 -20.70
CA LEU A 105 -12.56 -4.24 -20.45
C LEU A 105 -12.38 -5.69 -20.94
N TYR A 106 -11.65 -5.87 -22.05
CA TYR A 106 -11.32 -7.17 -22.63
C TYR A 106 -9.83 -7.32 -22.91
N ARG A 107 -9.01 -6.70 -22.07
CA ARG A 107 -7.55 -6.80 -22.13
C ARG A 107 -6.95 -7.10 -20.79
N ASP A 108 -5.83 -7.82 -20.83
CA ASP A 108 -5.03 -8.05 -19.63
C ASP A 108 -4.12 -6.86 -19.32
N PHE A 109 -3.34 -6.98 -18.25
CA PHE A 109 -2.37 -5.98 -17.80
C PHE A 109 -1.35 -5.57 -18.87
N GLU A 110 -1.02 -6.47 -19.77
CA GLU A 110 -0.07 -6.22 -20.88
C GLU A 110 -0.74 -5.64 -22.13
N GLY A 111 -2.06 -5.45 -22.11
CA GLY A 111 -2.85 -4.94 -23.24
C GLY A 111 -3.23 -5.99 -24.27
N ASN A 112 -2.99 -7.27 -24.02
CA ASN A 112 -3.41 -8.35 -24.91
C ASN A 112 -4.88 -8.69 -24.72
N ASP A 113 -5.51 -9.26 -25.74
CA ASP A 113 -6.91 -9.69 -25.69
C ASP A 113 -7.10 -10.74 -24.58
N ASN A 114 -8.02 -10.48 -23.67
CA ASN A 114 -8.38 -11.35 -22.56
C ASN A 114 -9.86 -11.19 -22.21
N GLN A 115 -10.63 -12.26 -22.23
CA GLN A 115 -12.07 -12.22 -21.93
C GLN A 115 -12.41 -11.85 -20.49
N ASN A 116 -11.49 -12.06 -19.57
CA ASN A 116 -11.68 -11.65 -18.15
C ASN A 116 -11.47 -10.14 -17.99
N GLY A 117 -10.75 -9.50 -18.91
CA GLY A 117 -10.36 -8.11 -18.79
C GLY A 117 -9.44 -7.85 -17.60
N SER A 118 -9.37 -6.59 -17.21
CA SER A 118 -8.72 -6.11 -15.98
C SER A 118 -9.73 -5.33 -15.13
N LEU A 119 -9.38 -5.00 -13.89
CA LEU A 119 -10.15 -4.03 -13.13
C LEU A 119 -9.88 -2.63 -13.68
N ILE A 120 -10.90 -1.79 -13.71
CA ILE A 120 -10.86 -0.45 -14.30
C ILE A 120 -11.30 0.56 -13.26
N LEU A 121 -10.51 1.61 -13.04
CA LEU A 121 -10.94 2.78 -12.29
C LEU A 121 -11.81 3.65 -13.19
N ASP A 122 -13.02 3.96 -12.72
CA ASP A 122 -13.98 4.84 -13.40
C ASP A 122 -13.35 6.21 -13.70
N THR A 123 -13.65 6.79 -14.85
CA THR A 123 -13.08 8.08 -15.28
C THR A 123 -13.52 9.27 -14.44
N ASP A 124 -14.64 9.16 -13.74
CA ASP A 124 -15.11 10.17 -12.76
C ASP A 124 -14.37 10.06 -11.41
N SER A 125 -13.55 9.01 -11.24
CA SER A 125 -12.69 8.82 -10.07
C SER A 125 -11.27 9.33 -10.34
N SER A 126 -10.62 9.88 -9.31
CA SER A 126 -9.23 10.34 -9.36
C SER A 126 -8.50 10.00 -8.07
N LEU A 127 -7.24 9.59 -8.22
CA LEU A 127 -6.32 9.36 -7.09
C LEU A 127 -5.52 10.60 -6.74
N ASP A 128 -5.37 11.56 -7.68
CA ASP A 128 -4.69 12.84 -7.46
C ASP A 128 -5.35 13.96 -8.29
N PRO A 129 -6.08 14.91 -7.65
CA PRO A 129 -6.49 14.87 -6.25
C PRO A 129 -7.50 13.75 -5.98
N LEU A 130 -7.43 13.17 -4.78
CA LEU A 130 -8.31 12.07 -4.40
C LEU A 130 -9.77 12.49 -4.40
N THR A 131 -10.63 11.79 -5.14
CA THR A 131 -12.08 11.99 -5.11
C THR A 131 -12.70 11.32 -3.88
N THR A 132 -13.89 11.79 -3.46
CA THR A 132 -14.59 11.25 -2.29
C THR A 132 -14.95 9.77 -2.46
N ASN A 133 -15.23 9.35 -3.69
CA ASN A 133 -15.53 7.97 -4.04
C ASN A 133 -14.53 7.50 -5.10
N LEU A 134 -14.07 6.25 -4.95
CA LEU A 134 -13.34 5.54 -5.98
C LEU A 134 -14.24 4.40 -6.48
N ILE A 135 -14.60 4.45 -7.74
CA ILE A 135 -15.43 3.43 -8.38
C ILE A 135 -14.54 2.54 -9.22
N ILE A 136 -14.53 1.25 -8.91
CA ILE A 136 -13.74 0.25 -9.62
C ILE A 136 -14.70 -0.73 -10.28
N HIS A 137 -14.57 -0.89 -11.58
CA HIS A 137 -15.33 -1.83 -12.38
C HIS A 137 -14.54 -3.12 -12.63
N GLY A 138 -15.23 -4.24 -12.72
CA GLY A 138 -14.65 -5.52 -13.06
C GLY A 138 -15.72 -6.52 -13.49
N HIS A 139 -15.34 -7.49 -14.33
CA HIS A 139 -16.27 -8.53 -14.73
C HIS A 139 -16.70 -9.41 -13.54
N ASN A 140 -17.99 -9.72 -13.47
CA ASN A 140 -18.52 -10.74 -12.59
C ASN A 140 -18.45 -12.10 -13.30
N MET A 141 -17.31 -12.79 -13.15
CA MET A 141 -17.07 -14.05 -13.84
C MET A 141 -17.68 -15.24 -13.09
N ARG A 142 -18.34 -16.14 -13.84
CA ARG A 142 -18.84 -17.40 -13.28
C ARG A 142 -17.74 -18.34 -12.78
N SER A 143 -16.52 -18.13 -13.23
CA SER A 143 -15.33 -18.85 -12.75
C SER A 143 -14.90 -18.42 -11.35
N GLY A 144 -15.49 -17.34 -10.79
CA GLY A 144 -15.07 -16.70 -9.56
C GLY A 144 -13.86 -15.75 -9.74
N GLU A 145 -13.35 -15.59 -10.95
CA GLU A 145 -12.29 -14.62 -11.27
C GLU A 145 -12.84 -13.20 -11.28
N MET A 146 -11.95 -12.22 -11.25
CA MET A 146 -12.27 -10.80 -11.19
C MET A 146 -13.20 -10.52 -9.99
N PHE A 147 -14.38 -9.96 -10.19
CA PHE A 147 -15.38 -9.72 -9.15
C PHE A 147 -16.42 -10.83 -8.99
N GLY A 148 -16.14 -12.02 -9.54
CA GLY A 148 -17.07 -13.17 -9.48
C GLY A 148 -17.45 -13.60 -8.06
N ASN A 149 -16.56 -13.38 -7.07
CA ASN A 149 -16.81 -13.77 -5.66
C ASN A 149 -17.41 -12.64 -4.81
N LEU A 150 -17.67 -11.45 -5.36
CA LEU A 150 -18.27 -10.38 -4.57
C LEU A 150 -19.70 -10.72 -4.10
N THR A 151 -20.39 -11.64 -4.77
CA THR A 151 -21.70 -12.14 -4.31
C THR A 151 -21.63 -12.91 -3.00
N ASP A 152 -20.46 -13.45 -2.64
CA ASP A 152 -20.26 -14.18 -1.39
C ASP A 152 -20.38 -13.24 -0.16
N TYR A 153 -20.21 -11.91 -0.38
CA TYR A 153 -20.43 -10.89 0.65
C TYR A 153 -21.89 -10.71 1.08
N GLU A 154 -22.85 -11.36 0.42
CA GLU A 154 -24.23 -11.48 0.91
C GLU A 154 -24.30 -12.30 2.21
N ASP A 155 -23.30 -13.17 2.46
CA ASP A 155 -23.14 -13.88 3.72
C ASP A 155 -22.45 -12.98 4.76
N PRO A 156 -23.11 -12.65 5.90
CA PRO A 156 -22.53 -11.81 6.95
C PRO A 156 -21.28 -12.39 7.60
N ASP A 157 -21.09 -13.69 7.63
CA ASP A 157 -19.92 -14.32 8.22
C ASP A 157 -18.74 -14.25 7.25
N TYR A 158 -18.96 -14.44 5.95
CA TYR A 158 -17.97 -14.18 4.90
C TYR A 158 -17.52 -12.71 4.91
N CYS A 159 -18.47 -11.78 5.02
CA CYS A 159 -18.17 -10.33 5.09
C CYS A 159 -17.29 -9.98 6.31
N LYS A 160 -17.50 -10.63 7.46
CA LYS A 160 -16.65 -10.41 8.65
C LYS A 160 -15.24 -10.99 8.47
N GLU A 161 -15.14 -12.18 7.88
CA GLU A 161 -13.89 -12.87 7.64
C GLU A 161 -13.01 -12.11 6.62
N HIS A 162 -13.63 -11.53 5.59
CA HIS A 162 -12.96 -10.80 4.51
C HIS A 162 -13.24 -9.29 4.58
N SER A 163 -13.20 -8.70 5.77
CA SER A 163 -13.60 -7.30 6.02
C SER A 163 -12.56 -6.27 5.58
N GLN A 164 -11.36 -6.67 5.21
CA GLN A 164 -10.30 -5.77 4.78
C GLN A 164 -10.22 -5.70 3.26
N ILE A 165 -10.20 -4.47 2.74
CA ILE A 165 -9.93 -4.17 1.34
C ILE A 165 -8.68 -3.30 1.30
N LEU A 166 -7.65 -3.77 0.63
CA LEU A 166 -6.36 -3.08 0.50
C LEU A 166 -6.27 -2.49 -0.90
N LEU A 167 -5.93 -1.21 -0.97
CA LEU A 167 -5.66 -0.51 -2.22
C LEU A 167 -4.26 0.13 -2.11
N TYR A 168 -3.34 -0.34 -2.91
CA TYR A 168 -1.97 0.12 -2.99
C TYR A 168 -1.78 1.13 -4.10
#